data_1705f93044cbe3a03a572dfc1009cc73
#
_entry.id   1705f93044cbe3a03a572dfc1009cc73
#
_cell.length_a   1.000
_cell.length_b   1.000
_cell.length_c   1.000
_cell.angle_alpha   90.00
_cell.angle_beta   90.00
_cell.angle_gamma   90.00
#
_symmetry.space_group_name_H-M   'P 1'
#
loop_
_entity.id
_entity.type
_entity.pdbx_description
1 polymer ?
#
loop_
_entity_poly.entity_id
_entity_poly.type
_entity_poly.pdbx_seq_one_letter_code
_entity_poly.pdbx_strand_id
1 'polypeptide(L)'
;MASTYPSISVVGIDISPYQASQIKPENFTFIKANVQEGIPFEDDTFDFVFQRYLIGGHSKEKWPIVINEMVRVLKPGGYLELCEPSAMCDAGPVTQQLCDAELEIMERKGLDVDLIQNLEKYAQNHGHLKNIKKELRQCHHGVKSNNIELSKAAISNLIAVYNLFKPVLVKELKLSNAKFDELVKISEKELFEFDSYYFLIRVYASKAVDNNIEIKICNSI
;
A
#
# COMPACT_ATOMS: atom_id res chain seq x y z
N MET A 1 10.03 12.03 -1.82
CA MET A 1 11.07 11.55 -2.76
C MET A 1 11.53 12.67 -3.70
N ALA A 2 10.74 13.08 -4.68
CA ALA A 2 11.19 14.04 -5.70
C ALA A 2 11.81 15.32 -5.12
N SER A 3 11.12 16.00 -4.20
CA SER A 3 11.67 17.22 -3.55
C SER A 3 12.92 16.98 -2.70
N THR A 4 13.06 15.77 -2.13
CA THR A 4 14.19 15.42 -1.25
C THR A 4 15.44 15.04 -2.06
N TYR A 5 15.23 14.47 -3.25
CA TYR A 5 16.29 13.97 -4.12
C TYR A 5 16.14 14.57 -5.53
N PRO A 6 16.57 15.81 -5.76
CA PRO A 6 16.37 16.51 -7.04
C PRO A 6 17.12 15.89 -8.22
N SER A 7 18.15 15.08 -7.96
CA SER A 7 18.95 14.42 -9.00
C SER A 7 18.34 13.13 -9.55
N ILE A 8 17.25 12.62 -8.97
CA ILE A 8 16.55 11.41 -9.47
C ILE A 8 15.32 11.82 -10.29
N SER A 9 14.94 11.01 -11.27
CA SER A 9 13.66 11.13 -11.95
C SER A 9 12.62 10.30 -11.21
N VAL A 10 11.47 10.88 -10.90
CA VAL A 10 10.37 10.21 -10.18
C VAL A 10 9.13 10.17 -11.05
N VAL A 11 8.57 8.98 -11.24
CA VAL A 11 7.28 8.77 -11.92
C VAL A 11 6.25 8.27 -10.92
N GLY A 12 5.11 8.94 -10.85
CA GLY A 12 3.94 8.50 -10.11
C GLY A 12 2.90 7.95 -11.07
N ILE A 13 2.31 6.81 -10.72
CA ILE A 13 1.23 6.17 -11.49
C ILE A 13 0.02 6.02 -10.58
N ASP A 14 -1.16 6.42 -11.06
CA ASP A 14 -2.43 6.22 -10.38
C ASP A 14 -3.56 6.15 -11.43
N ILE A 15 -4.60 5.40 -11.11
CA ILE A 15 -5.83 5.36 -11.92
C ILE A 15 -6.64 6.65 -11.77
N SER A 16 -6.53 7.33 -10.63
CA SER A 16 -7.17 8.60 -10.35
C SER A 16 -6.36 9.77 -10.91
N PRO A 17 -6.99 10.74 -11.58
CA PRO A 17 -6.31 11.94 -12.04
C PRO A 17 -6.03 12.96 -10.92
N TYR A 18 -6.51 12.69 -9.71
CA TYR A 18 -6.38 13.62 -8.60
C TYR A 18 -4.95 13.63 -8.08
N GLN A 19 -4.21 14.67 -8.43
CA GLN A 19 -2.92 14.99 -7.86
C GLN A 19 -3.00 16.31 -7.11
N ALA A 20 -2.18 16.44 -6.07
CA ALA A 20 -1.88 17.75 -5.49
C ALA A 20 -1.23 18.62 -6.57
N SER A 21 -2.03 19.45 -7.23
CA SER A 21 -1.63 20.26 -8.37
C SER A 21 -0.72 21.45 -8.00
N GLN A 22 -0.54 21.71 -6.70
CA GLN A 22 0.04 22.96 -6.23
C GLN A 22 1.57 22.96 -6.09
N ILE A 23 2.22 21.82 -5.94
CA ILE A 23 3.70 21.73 -5.89
C ILE A 23 4.13 20.48 -6.64
N LYS A 24 4.52 20.65 -7.89
CA LYS A 24 5.08 19.59 -8.71
C LYS A 24 6.56 19.84 -8.89
N PRO A 25 7.45 19.05 -8.24
CA PRO A 25 8.89 19.15 -8.50
C PRO A 25 9.20 18.90 -9.98
N GLU A 26 10.20 19.59 -10.53
CA GLU A 26 10.59 19.48 -11.94
C GLU A 26 10.97 18.03 -12.34
N ASN A 27 11.52 17.27 -11.39
CA ASN A 27 11.93 15.88 -11.57
C ASN A 27 10.79 14.87 -11.31
N PHE A 28 9.51 15.31 -11.26
CA PHE A 28 8.35 14.45 -11.06
C PHE A 28 7.43 14.46 -12.27
N THR A 29 7.12 13.28 -12.79
CA THR A 29 6.12 13.06 -13.84
C THR A 29 4.98 12.20 -13.31
N PHE A 30 3.76 12.55 -13.67
CA PHE A 30 2.59 11.73 -13.35
C PHE A 30 1.99 11.11 -14.60
N ILE A 31 1.61 9.84 -14.49
CA ILE A 31 0.93 9.10 -15.54
C ILE A 31 -0.35 8.51 -14.97
N LYS A 32 -1.47 8.82 -15.63
CA LYS A 32 -2.74 8.16 -15.33
C LYS A 32 -2.75 6.80 -16.02
N ALA A 33 -2.67 5.72 -15.23
CA ALA A 33 -2.75 4.36 -15.75
C ALA A 33 -3.27 3.39 -14.68
N ASN A 34 -3.83 2.27 -15.13
CA ASN A 34 -4.23 1.17 -14.27
C ASN A 34 -3.10 0.12 -14.26
N VAL A 35 -2.39 0.01 -13.15
CA VAL A 35 -1.28 -0.94 -13.01
C VAL A 35 -1.70 -2.40 -13.15
N GLN A 36 -3.00 -2.71 -12.98
CA GLN A 36 -3.54 -4.05 -13.22
C GLN A 36 -3.70 -4.41 -14.72
N GLU A 37 -3.64 -3.41 -15.59
CA GLU A 37 -3.71 -3.56 -17.05
C GLU A 37 -2.31 -3.47 -17.70
N GLY A 38 -1.31 -3.14 -16.90
CA GLY A 38 0.09 -2.99 -17.28
C GLY A 38 0.67 -1.64 -16.88
N ILE A 39 1.96 -1.61 -16.61
CA ILE A 39 2.72 -0.38 -16.35
C ILE A 39 3.26 0.12 -17.70
N PRO A 40 2.93 1.35 -18.14
CA PRO A 40 3.21 1.84 -19.50
C PRO A 40 4.69 2.26 -19.68
N PHE A 41 5.58 1.33 -19.39
CA PHE A 41 7.02 1.46 -19.55
C PHE A 41 7.62 0.16 -20.07
N GLU A 42 8.75 0.26 -20.75
CA GLU A 42 9.53 -0.88 -21.19
C GLU A 42 10.10 -1.68 -20.01
N ASP A 43 10.50 -2.92 -20.28
CA ASP A 43 11.21 -3.75 -19.30
C ASP A 43 12.48 -3.04 -18.82
N ASP A 44 12.89 -3.31 -17.60
CA ASP A 44 14.17 -2.86 -17.05
C ASP A 44 14.38 -1.32 -17.08
N THR A 45 13.31 -0.57 -16.87
CA THR A 45 13.32 0.90 -16.92
C THR A 45 13.79 1.54 -15.61
N PHE A 46 13.30 1.02 -14.47
CA PHE A 46 13.45 1.67 -13.17
C PHE A 46 14.51 1.01 -12.28
N ASP A 47 15.23 1.82 -11.52
CA ASP A 47 16.18 1.37 -10.51
C ASP A 47 15.47 1.02 -9.20
N PHE A 48 14.29 1.64 -8.95
CA PHE A 48 13.49 1.44 -7.75
C PHE A 48 12.00 1.57 -8.08
N VAL A 49 11.22 0.61 -7.62
CA VAL A 49 9.74 0.61 -7.71
C VAL A 49 9.15 0.53 -6.31
N PHE A 50 8.22 1.43 -6.00
CA PHE A 50 7.62 1.57 -4.68
C PHE A 50 6.10 1.65 -4.76
N GLN A 51 5.41 0.82 -3.97
CA GLN A 51 3.96 0.87 -3.81
C GLN A 51 3.61 0.99 -2.33
N ARG A 52 2.56 1.78 -2.01
CA ARG A 52 2.04 1.86 -0.64
C ARG A 52 0.53 2.12 -0.60
N TYR A 53 -0.12 1.61 0.45
CA TYR A 53 -1.53 1.86 0.76
C TYR A 53 -2.49 1.52 -0.39
N LEU A 54 -2.25 0.39 -1.06
CA LEU A 54 -3.12 -0.16 -2.10
C LEU A 54 -3.83 -1.45 -1.67
N ILE A 55 -3.95 -1.71 -0.37
CA ILE A 55 -4.71 -2.85 0.19
C ILE A 55 -6.14 -2.90 -0.37
N GLY A 56 -6.80 -1.76 -0.55
CA GLY A 56 -8.13 -1.66 -1.15
C GLY A 56 -8.13 -1.65 -2.68
N GLY A 57 -6.97 -1.66 -3.32
CA GLY A 57 -6.82 -1.53 -4.78
C GLY A 57 -6.67 -2.85 -5.52
N HIS A 58 -6.20 -3.91 -4.86
CA HIS A 58 -5.89 -5.19 -5.50
C HIS A 58 -6.63 -6.35 -4.86
N SER A 59 -7.35 -7.15 -5.66
CA SER A 59 -7.85 -8.44 -5.20
C SER A 59 -6.70 -9.45 -4.99
N LYS A 60 -6.98 -10.53 -4.24
CA LYS A 60 -6.02 -11.62 -4.04
C LYS A 60 -5.43 -12.13 -5.35
N GLU A 61 -6.26 -12.21 -6.39
CA GLU A 61 -5.86 -12.69 -7.73
C GLU A 61 -5.02 -11.66 -8.50
N LYS A 62 -5.18 -10.37 -8.20
CA LYS A 62 -4.48 -9.28 -8.91
C LYS A 62 -3.11 -8.98 -8.32
N TRP A 63 -2.86 -9.28 -7.07
CA TRP A 63 -1.54 -9.06 -6.46
C TRP A 63 -0.38 -9.66 -7.25
N PRO A 64 -0.43 -10.96 -7.67
CA PRO A 64 0.65 -11.52 -8.49
C PRO A 64 0.84 -10.80 -9.83
N ILE A 65 -0.24 -10.37 -10.48
CA ILE A 65 -0.20 -9.65 -11.76
C ILE A 65 0.51 -8.31 -11.59
N VAL A 66 0.15 -7.55 -10.56
CA VAL A 66 0.74 -6.23 -10.30
C VAL A 66 2.22 -6.36 -9.91
N ILE A 67 2.56 -7.34 -9.08
CA ILE A 67 3.97 -7.60 -8.73
C ILE A 67 4.77 -8.00 -9.97
N ASN A 68 4.22 -8.83 -10.87
CA ASN A 68 4.88 -9.18 -12.13
C ASN A 68 5.20 -7.92 -12.96
N GLU A 69 4.25 -7.00 -13.09
CA GLU A 69 4.47 -5.75 -13.83
C GLU A 69 5.51 -4.85 -13.15
N MET A 70 5.46 -4.73 -11.81
CA MET A 70 6.48 -3.99 -11.06
C MET A 70 7.89 -4.57 -11.27
N VAL A 71 8.01 -5.90 -11.25
CA VAL A 71 9.30 -6.57 -11.47
C VAL A 71 9.72 -6.50 -12.93
N ARG A 72 8.77 -6.54 -13.88
CA ARG A 72 9.08 -6.38 -15.30
C ARG A 72 9.79 -5.05 -15.57
N VAL A 73 9.24 -3.95 -15.09
CA VAL A 73 9.80 -2.62 -15.32
C VAL A 73 11.01 -2.30 -14.44
N LEU A 74 11.31 -3.12 -13.45
CA LEU A 74 12.47 -2.97 -12.57
C LEU A 74 13.72 -3.53 -13.26
N LYS A 75 14.84 -2.79 -13.24
CA LYS A 75 16.13 -3.23 -13.76
C LYS A 75 16.67 -4.44 -12.99
N PRO A 76 17.43 -5.35 -13.61
CA PRO A 76 18.19 -6.34 -12.87
C PRO A 76 19.06 -5.69 -11.78
N GLY A 77 18.99 -6.20 -10.55
CA GLY A 77 19.64 -5.61 -9.38
C GLY A 77 18.90 -4.42 -8.77
N GLY A 78 17.86 -3.90 -9.40
CA GLY A 78 16.99 -2.85 -8.87
C GLY A 78 16.13 -3.34 -7.69
N TYR A 79 15.50 -2.42 -6.96
CA TYR A 79 14.79 -2.71 -5.72
C TYR A 79 13.29 -2.47 -5.84
N LEU A 80 12.50 -3.45 -5.37
CA LEU A 80 11.06 -3.35 -5.13
C LEU A 80 10.81 -3.11 -3.65
N GLU A 81 9.89 -2.22 -3.33
CA GLU A 81 9.38 -2.03 -1.98
C GLU A 81 7.85 -1.94 -1.99
N LEU A 82 7.20 -2.77 -1.17
CA LEU A 82 5.77 -2.78 -0.92
C LEU A 82 5.52 -2.37 0.53
N CYS A 83 4.57 -1.46 0.77
CA CYS A 83 4.33 -0.90 2.09
C CYS A 83 2.82 -0.76 2.34
N GLU A 84 2.23 -1.70 3.09
CA GLU A 84 0.78 -1.81 3.26
C GLU A 84 0.39 -1.83 4.75
N PRO A 85 -0.80 -1.33 5.12
CA PRO A 85 -1.30 -1.44 6.48
C PRO A 85 -1.89 -2.82 6.76
N SER A 86 -1.84 -3.26 8.02
CA SER A 86 -2.66 -4.36 8.51
C SER A 86 -4.05 -3.87 8.93
N ALA A 87 -4.91 -4.83 9.32
CA ALA A 87 -6.08 -4.52 10.13
C ALA A 87 -5.70 -3.80 11.43
N MET A 88 -6.65 -3.07 12.00
CA MET A 88 -6.50 -2.39 13.30
C MET A 88 -6.40 -3.42 14.43
N CYS A 89 -5.55 -3.13 15.41
CA CYS A 89 -5.35 -3.88 16.63
C CYS A 89 -5.71 -3.02 17.85
N ASP A 90 -6.17 -3.66 18.93
CA ASP A 90 -6.48 -3.05 20.22
C ASP A 90 -7.39 -1.81 20.12
N ALA A 91 -8.33 -1.86 19.19
CA ALA A 91 -9.29 -0.78 19.02
C ALA A 91 -10.37 -0.80 20.11
N GLY A 92 -10.95 0.37 20.39
CA GLY A 92 -12.15 0.46 21.21
C GLY A 92 -13.36 -0.23 20.53
N PRO A 93 -14.41 -0.59 21.28
CA PRO A 93 -15.48 -1.45 20.78
C PRO A 93 -16.22 -0.89 19.55
N VAL A 94 -16.43 0.42 19.47
CA VAL A 94 -17.09 1.03 18.33
C VAL A 94 -16.15 1.10 17.13
N THR A 95 -14.91 1.42 17.35
CA THR A 95 -13.87 1.41 16.30
C THR A 95 -13.69 0.00 15.74
N GLN A 96 -13.65 -1.02 16.60
CA GLN A 96 -13.57 -2.41 16.17
C GLN A 96 -14.76 -2.82 15.31
N GLN A 97 -16.00 -2.44 15.71
CA GLN A 97 -17.20 -2.70 14.92
C GLN A 97 -17.12 -2.10 13.50
N LEU A 98 -16.60 -0.86 13.38
CA LEU A 98 -16.44 -0.21 12.08
C LEU A 98 -15.35 -0.89 11.24
N CYS A 99 -14.22 -1.25 11.86
CA CYS A 99 -13.13 -1.98 11.20
C CYS A 99 -13.58 -3.37 10.71
N ASP A 100 -14.29 -4.12 11.54
CA ASP A 100 -14.78 -5.46 11.18
C ASP A 100 -15.72 -5.39 9.97
N ALA A 101 -16.65 -4.42 9.96
CA ALA A 101 -17.54 -4.20 8.83
C ALA A 101 -16.79 -3.81 7.55
N GLU A 102 -15.75 -3.00 7.66
CA GLU A 102 -14.89 -2.64 6.53
C GLU A 102 -14.16 -3.87 5.98
N LEU A 103 -13.54 -4.66 6.85
CA LEU A 103 -12.82 -5.89 6.46
C LEU A 103 -13.75 -6.91 5.80
N GLU A 104 -14.96 -7.14 6.33
CA GLU A 104 -15.96 -8.03 5.73
C GLU A 104 -16.36 -7.56 4.30
N ILE A 105 -16.54 -6.24 4.12
CA ILE A 105 -16.83 -5.68 2.80
C ILE A 105 -15.67 -5.90 1.84
N MET A 106 -14.44 -5.68 2.30
CA MET A 106 -13.23 -5.88 1.50
C MET A 106 -13.08 -7.35 1.09
N GLU A 107 -13.24 -8.27 2.02
CA GLU A 107 -13.14 -9.71 1.77
C GLU A 107 -14.18 -10.20 0.76
N ARG A 108 -15.45 -9.77 0.89
CA ARG A 108 -16.50 -10.09 -0.09
C ARG A 108 -16.23 -9.54 -1.48
N LYS A 109 -15.44 -8.48 -1.59
CA LYS A 109 -14.95 -7.95 -2.87
C LYS A 109 -13.71 -8.69 -3.39
N GLY A 110 -13.26 -9.73 -2.72
CA GLY A 110 -12.09 -10.51 -3.09
C GLY A 110 -10.76 -9.83 -2.77
N LEU A 111 -10.76 -8.74 -1.98
CA LEU A 111 -9.53 -8.09 -1.54
C LEU A 111 -8.79 -8.94 -0.51
N ASP A 112 -7.48 -8.77 -0.43
CA ASP A 112 -6.68 -9.49 0.56
C ASP A 112 -6.59 -8.70 1.86
N VAL A 113 -7.40 -9.10 2.84
CA VAL A 113 -7.42 -8.48 4.17
C VAL A 113 -6.31 -8.96 5.09
N ASP A 114 -5.58 -10.02 4.70
CA ASP A 114 -4.48 -10.59 5.50
C ASP A 114 -3.11 -10.37 4.84
N LEU A 115 -2.82 -9.14 4.45
CA LEU A 115 -1.52 -8.79 3.86
C LEU A 115 -0.36 -9.01 4.82
N ILE A 116 -0.60 -8.99 6.15
CA ILE A 116 0.45 -9.32 7.13
C ILE A 116 1.03 -10.73 6.91
N GLN A 117 0.20 -11.67 6.42
CA GLN A 117 0.62 -13.02 6.11
C GLN A 117 0.99 -13.23 4.65
N ASN A 118 0.39 -12.47 3.73
CA ASN A 118 0.41 -12.79 2.32
C ASN A 118 1.35 -11.90 1.49
N LEU A 119 1.62 -10.66 1.90
CA LEU A 119 2.41 -9.72 1.08
C LEU A 119 3.82 -10.24 0.76
N GLU A 120 4.50 -10.83 1.75
CA GLU A 120 5.80 -11.46 1.57
C GLU A 120 5.72 -12.69 0.64
N LYS A 121 4.66 -13.50 0.79
CA LYS A 121 4.45 -14.68 -0.05
C LYS A 121 4.26 -14.31 -1.52
N TYR A 122 3.54 -13.22 -1.80
CA TYR A 122 3.41 -12.72 -3.17
C TYR A 122 4.75 -12.38 -3.79
N ALA A 123 5.66 -11.74 -3.03
CA ALA A 123 7.01 -11.47 -3.49
C ALA A 123 7.84 -12.75 -3.68
N GLN A 124 7.75 -13.71 -2.73
CA GLN A 124 8.46 -14.99 -2.80
C GLN A 124 8.03 -15.84 -4.00
N ASN A 125 6.73 -15.88 -4.28
CA ASN A 125 6.17 -16.68 -5.36
C ASN A 125 6.53 -16.17 -6.76
N HIS A 126 7.02 -14.93 -6.89
CA HIS A 126 7.42 -14.37 -8.18
C HIS A 126 8.63 -15.09 -8.80
N GLY A 127 9.55 -15.62 -8.00
CA GLY A 127 10.72 -16.39 -8.45
C GLY A 127 11.92 -15.56 -8.94
N HIS A 128 11.73 -14.35 -9.45
CA HIS A 128 12.81 -13.45 -9.89
C HIS A 128 13.22 -12.42 -8.84
N LEU A 129 12.59 -12.43 -7.66
CA LEU A 129 12.97 -11.58 -6.54
C LEU A 129 13.90 -12.34 -5.59
N LYS A 130 14.95 -11.66 -5.11
CA LYS A 130 15.95 -12.16 -4.16
C LYS A 130 16.08 -11.21 -2.98
N ASN A 131 16.71 -11.70 -1.91
CA ASN A 131 16.95 -10.92 -0.69
C ASN A 131 15.66 -10.33 -0.10
N ILE A 132 14.57 -11.09 -0.22
CA ILE A 132 13.25 -10.67 0.26
C ILE A 132 13.31 -10.52 1.78
N LYS A 133 12.89 -9.38 2.28
CA LYS A 133 12.80 -9.08 3.69
C LYS A 133 11.44 -8.47 4.01
N LYS A 134 10.91 -8.84 5.17
CA LYS A 134 9.69 -8.29 5.74
C LYS A 134 9.98 -7.61 7.07
N GLU A 135 9.50 -6.42 7.21
CA GLU A 135 9.55 -5.63 8.44
C GLU A 135 8.14 -5.25 8.87
N LEU A 136 7.88 -5.28 10.15
CA LEU A 136 6.62 -4.85 10.76
C LEU A 136 6.90 -3.71 11.72
N ARG A 137 6.17 -2.61 11.57
CA ARG A 137 6.24 -1.47 12.47
C ARG A 137 4.86 -1.17 13.03
N GLN A 138 4.74 -1.15 14.34
CA GLN A 138 3.52 -0.66 15.00
C GLN A 138 3.37 0.84 14.81
N CYS A 139 2.21 1.24 14.30
CA CYS A 139 1.82 2.64 14.12
C CYS A 139 0.65 2.93 15.06
N HIS A 140 0.96 3.53 16.21
CA HIS A 140 -0.03 3.86 17.24
C HIS A 140 -0.83 5.11 16.88
N HIS A 141 -2.13 5.07 17.21
CA HIS A 141 -3.07 6.19 17.08
C HIS A 141 -3.16 6.88 18.43
N GLY A 142 -3.04 7.30 19.21
CA GLY A 142 -3.36 7.89 20.50
C GLY A 142 -2.13 8.20 21.34
N VAL A 143 -2.31 8.02 22.62
CA VAL A 143 -1.35 8.48 23.66
C VAL A 143 0.02 7.81 23.62
N LYS A 144 0.13 6.59 23.08
CA LYS A 144 1.41 5.90 22.90
C LYS A 144 2.15 6.28 21.61
N SER A 145 1.54 7.10 20.76
CA SER A 145 2.26 7.64 19.60
C SER A 145 3.40 8.55 20.07
N ASN A 146 4.60 8.30 19.58
CA ASN A 146 5.75 9.16 19.87
C ASN A 146 5.65 10.56 19.21
N ASN A 147 4.63 10.77 18.38
CA ASN A 147 4.38 12.01 17.67
C ASN A 147 2.88 12.29 17.62
N ILE A 148 2.43 13.19 18.48
CA ILE A 148 1.02 13.53 18.64
C ILE A 148 0.39 14.15 17.37
N GLU A 149 1.15 14.93 16.62
CA GLU A 149 0.65 15.55 15.38
C GLU A 149 0.46 14.48 14.27
N LEU A 150 1.37 13.51 14.19
CA LEU A 150 1.22 12.37 13.29
C LEU A 150 0.01 11.50 13.70
N SER A 151 -0.17 11.28 15.01
CA SER A 151 -1.33 10.57 15.56
C SER A 151 -2.64 11.24 15.15
N LYS A 152 -2.77 12.55 15.37
CA LYS A 152 -3.96 13.32 14.97
C LYS A 152 -4.22 13.21 13.46
N ALA A 153 -3.17 13.33 12.64
CA ALA A 153 -3.28 13.19 11.19
C ALA A 153 -3.75 11.79 10.78
N ALA A 154 -3.22 10.73 11.42
CA ALA A 154 -3.62 9.35 11.17
C ALA A 154 -5.10 9.11 11.57
N ILE A 155 -5.54 9.60 12.72
CA ILE A 155 -6.94 9.54 13.15
C ILE A 155 -7.85 10.28 12.14
N SER A 156 -7.49 11.51 11.77
CA SER A 156 -8.26 12.29 10.79
C SER A 156 -8.36 11.58 9.45
N ASN A 157 -7.30 10.91 9.02
CA ASN A 157 -7.30 10.12 7.79
C ASN A 157 -8.26 8.92 7.88
N LEU A 158 -8.24 8.17 8.99
CA LEU A 158 -9.16 7.04 9.18
C LEU A 158 -10.62 7.50 9.23
N ILE A 159 -10.90 8.61 9.92
CA ILE A 159 -12.25 9.20 9.94
C ILE A 159 -12.68 9.62 8.52
N ALA A 160 -11.78 10.17 7.73
CA ALA A 160 -12.06 10.49 6.32
C ALA A 160 -12.38 9.23 5.50
N VAL A 161 -11.68 8.12 5.73
CA VAL A 161 -11.95 6.82 5.11
C VAL A 161 -13.35 6.32 5.49
N TYR A 162 -13.74 6.34 6.77
CA TYR A 162 -15.10 5.97 7.18
C TYR A 162 -16.17 6.84 6.52
N ASN A 163 -15.95 8.14 6.40
CA ASN A 163 -16.88 9.03 5.73
C ASN A 163 -16.98 8.75 4.22
N LEU A 164 -15.87 8.39 3.57
CA LEU A 164 -15.86 7.99 2.16
C LEU A 164 -16.65 6.70 1.95
N PHE A 165 -16.49 5.72 2.84
CA PHE A 165 -17.19 4.43 2.77
C PHE A 165 -18.58 4.45 3.44
N LYS A 166 -19.03 5.56 4.00
CA LYS A 166 -20.31 5.71 4.70
C LYS A 166 -21.50 5.06 3.96
N PRO A 167 -21.72 5.27 2.64
CA PRO A 167 -22.89 4.68 1.97
C PRO A 167 -22.92 3.15 2.01
N VAL A 168 -21.74 2.52 2.02
CA VAL A 168 -21.59 1.06 2.07
C VAL A 168 -21.66 0.57 3.51
N LEU A 169 -20.96 1.23 4.45
CA LEU A 169 -20.93 0.87 5.87
C LEU A 169 -22.31 1.02 6.54
N VAL A 170 -23.05 2.07 6.24
CA VAL A 170 -24.43 2.29 6.74
C VAL A 170 -25.33 1.13 6.32
N LYS A 171 -25.24 0.68 5.07
CA LYS A 171 -26.00 -0.45 4.56
C LYS A 171 -25.58 -1.76 5.25
N GLU A 172 -24.29 -1.98 5.39
CA GLU A 172 -23.72 -3.19 6.00
C GLU A 172 -24.16 -3.32 7.46
N LEU A 173 -23.98 -2.27 8.21
CA LEU A 173 -24.32 -2.22 9.63
C LEU A 173 -25.83 -2.04 9.89
N LYS A 174 -26.64 -1.88 8.83
CA LYS A 174 -28.10 -1.62 8.91
C LYS A 174 -28.45 -0.43 9.81
N LEU A 175 -27.69 0.66 9.67
CA LEU A 175 -27.83 1.87 10.49
C LEU A 175 -28.52 2.99 9.72
N SER A 176 -29.02 3.99 10.46
CA SER A 176 -29.32 5.30 9.87
C SER A 176 -28.04 6.11 9.69
N ASN A 177 -28.06 7.07 8.77
CA ASN A 177 -26.94 8.00 8.59
C ASN A 177 -26.55 8.73 9.89
N ALA A 178 -27.55 9.16 10.68
CA ALA A 178 -27.32 9.85 11.94
C ALA A 178 -26.63 8.94 12.98
N LYS A 179 -27.03 7.66 13.06
CA LYS A 179 -26.40 6.72 13.97
C LYS A 179 -24.97 6.38 13.55
N PHE A 180 -24.70 6.27 12.25
CA PHE A 180 -23.35 6.09 11.73
C PHE A 180 -22.47 7.29 12.11
N ASP A 181 -22.93 8.52 11.92
CA ASP A 181 -22.17 9.72 12.27
C ASP A 181 -21.87 9.80 13.79
N GLU A 182 -22.78 9.28 14.61
CA GLU A 182 -22.55 9.14 16.05
C GLU A 182 -21.42 8.12 16.33
N LEU A 183 -21.46 6.94 15.68
CA LEU A 183 -20.41 5.93 15.84
C LEU A 183 -19.04 6.45 15.39
N VAL A 184 -18.97 7.17 14.28
CA VAL A 184 -17.70 7.75 13.80
C VAL A 184 -17.12 8.74 14.82
N LYS A 185 -17.96 9.57 15.47
CA LYS A 185 -17.52 10.48 16.54
C LYS A 185 -17.04 9.74 17.80
N ILE A 186 -17.67 8.60 18.13
CA ILE A 186 -17.21 7.75 19.24
C ILE A 186 -15.87 7.13 18.87
N SER A 187 -15.74 6.57 17.67
CA SER A 187 -14.50 5.98 17.17
C SER A 187 -13.33 6.97 17.18
N GLU A 188 -13.56 8.23 16.82
CA GLU A 188 -12.53 9.28 16.88
C GLU A 188 -11.95 9.44 18.30
N LYS A 189 -12.81 9.38 19.33
CA LYS A 189 -12.38 9.42 20.74
C LYS A 189 -11.66 8.12 21.14
N GLU A 190 -12.23 6.97 20.80
CA GLU A 190 -11.64 5.67 21.10
C GLU A 190 -10.24 5.54 20.49
N LEU A 191 -10.03 5.96 19.25
CA LEU A 191 -8.73 5.93 18.58
C LEU A 191 -7.66 6.73 19.34
N PHE A 192 -8.07 7.79 20.05
CA PHE A 192 -7.16 8.58 20.86
C PHE A 192 -6.96 7.98 22.26
N GLU A 193 -8.02 7.49 22.89
CA GLU A 193 -8.04 7.01 24.29
C GLU A 193 -7.52 5.58 24.43
N PHE A 194 -7.92 4.69 23.52
CA PHE A 194 -7.40 3.34 23.43
C PHE A 194 -6.05 3.39 22.71
N ASP A 195 -5.17 2.50 23.07
CA ASP A 195 -3.86 2.43 22.44
C ASP A 195 -3.90 1.62 21.13
N SER A 196 -4.90 1.91 20.31
CA SER A 196 -5.09 1.24 19.02
C SER A 196 -3.89 1.48 18.09
N TYR A 197 -3.55 0.46 17.36
CA TYR A 197 -2.45 0.52 16.39
C TYR A 197 -2.74 -0.38 15.19
N TYR A 198 -1.99 -0.19 14.12
CA TYR A 198 -1.89 -1.14 13.00
C TYR A 198 -0.42 -1.43 12.73
N PHE A 199 -0.14 -2.55 12.08
CA PHE A 199 1.19 -2.80 11.57
C PHE A 199 1.33 -2.16 10.18
N LEU A 200 2.37 -1.36 10.00
CA LEU A 200 2.87 -1.04 8.68
C LEU A 200 3.75 -2.21 8.25
N ILE A 201 3.31 -2.91 7.20
CA ILE A 201 3.97 -4.08 6.64
C ILE A 201 4.84 -3.57 5.51
N ARG A 202 6.15 -3.72 5.63
CA ARG A 202 7.12 -3.38 4.61
C ARG A 202 7.75 -4.66 4.09
N VAL A 203 7.61 -4.91 2.80
CA VAL A 203 8.30 -6.00 2.10
C VAL A 203 9.18 -5.38 1.03
N TYR A 204 10.46 -5.72 1.03
CA TYR A 204 11.39 -5.24 0.03
C TYR A 204 12.30 -6.36 -0.47
N ALA A 205 12.72 -6.23 -1.73
CA ALA A 205 13.48 -7.25 -2.44
C ALA A 205 14.31 -6.62 -3.55
N SER A 206 15.29 -7.36 -4.07
CA SER A 206 16.00 -6.99 -5.30
C SER A 206 15.59 -7.92 -6.45
N LYS A 207 15.49 -7.38 -7.67
CA LYS A 207 15.33 -8.19 -8.87
C LYS A 207 16.63 -8.98 -9.12
N ALA A 208 16.50 -10.27 -9.40
CA ALA A 208 17.63 -11.13 -9.72
C ALA A 208 18.41 -10.57 -10.91
N VAL A 209 19.74 -10.67 -10.85
CA VAL A 209 20.60 -10.46 -12.01
C VAL A 209 20.75 -11.81 -12.68
N ASP A 210 20.34 -11.95 -13.92
CA ASP A 210 20.56 -13.16 -14.70
C ASP A 210 22.06 -13.27 -15.01
N ASN A 211 22.75 -14.15 -14.28
CA ASN A 211 24.17 -14.46 -14.51
C ASN A 211 24.41 -15.33 -15.76
N ASN A 212 23.41 -15.50 -16.61
CA ASN A 212 23.53 -16.25 -17.87
C ASN A 212 24.03 -15.35 -19.01
N ILE A 213 25.18 -14.71 -18.82
CA ILE A 213 26.01 -14.36 -19.98
C ILE A 213 26.79 -15.65 -20.29
N GLU A 214 26.22 -16.54 -21.11
CA GLU A 214 27.03 -17.50 -21.86
C GLU A 214 28.01 -16.69 -22.71
N ILE A 215 29.25 -16.60 -22.26
CA ILE A 215 30.35 -16.15 -23.08
C ILE A 215 30.52 -17.23 -24.17
N LYS A 216 29.83 -17.04 -25.31
CA LYS A 216 30.21 -17.78 -26.52
C LYS A 216 31.58 -17.32 -26.91
N ILE A 217 32.61 -18.04 -26.42
CA ILE A 217 33.95 -17.94 -26.95
C ILE A 217 33.87 -18.52 -28.38
N CYS A 218 33.79 -17.63 -29.37
CA CYS A 218 34.04 -18.00 -30.75
C CYS A 218 35.51 -18.41 -30.85
N ASN A 219 35.79 -19.68 -30.72
CA ASN A 219 37.06 -20.27 -31.17
C ASN A 219 37.04 -20.24 -32.71
N SER A 220 37.57 -19.16 -33.28
CA SER A 220 37.98 -19.15 -34.70
C SER A 220 39.42 -19.59 -34.74
N ILE A 221 39.66 -20.79 -35.23
CA ILE A 221 40.93 -21.24 -35.81
C ILE A 221 40.78 -21.26 -37.31
#